data_8f121097f4dba542ec21eb56bbc7382f
#
_entry.id   8f121097f4dba542ec21eb56bbc7382f
#
_cell.length_a   1.000
_cell.length_b   1.000
_cell.length_c   1.000
_cell.angle_alpha   90.00
_cell.angle_beta   90.00
_cell.angle_gamma   90.00
#
_symmetry.space_group_name_H-M   'P 1'
#
loop_
_entity.id
_entity.type
_entity.pdbx_description
1 polymer ?
#
loop_
_entity_poly.entity_id
_entity_poly.type
_entity_poly.pdbx_seq_one_letter_code
_entity_poly.pdbx_strand_id
1 'polypeptide(L)'
;MSKEANRDGYRLAHTMIRVRDLEASFNFYCKTLGMKILRKTDYPDGRFTNAFIGYGLETESPCLELTHNWDQKENYDKGNGWGHVCIETRDVYKACEDLSKLGVKITRAPGPMKHGTRVIAFCEDPDG
;
A
#
# COMPACT_ATOMS: atom_id res chain seq x y z
N MET A 1 21.54 26.97 21.81
CA MET A 1 21.53 25.96 20.73
C MET A 1 20.58 24.84 21.12
N SER A 2 19.58 24.52 20.28
CA SER A 2 18.72 23.36 20.48
C SER A 2 19.57 22.09 20.34
N LYS A 3 19.55 21.22 21.32
CA LYS A 3 20.19 19.91 21.21
C LYS A 3 19.40 19.10 20.17
N GLU A 4 20.04 18.66 19.12
CA GLU A 4 19.41 17.71 18.20
C GLU A 4 19.15 16.39 18.93
N ALA A 5 17.99 15.81 18.68
CA ALA A 5 17.66 14.51 19.23
C ALA A 5 18.55 13.43 18.59
N ASN A 6 19.01 12.50 19.40
CA ASN A 6 19.68 11.31 18.86
C ASN A 6 18.65 10.48 18.07
N ARG A 7 18.93 10.28 16.77
CA ARG A 7 18.05 9.54 15.83
C ARG A 7 18.66 8.22 15.39
N ASP A 8 19.63 7.74 16.13
CA ASP A 8 20.26 6.45 15.84
C ASP A 8 19.20 5.34 15.89
N GLY A 9 19.11 4.53 14.85
CA GLY A 9 18.12 3.48 14.73
C GLY A 9 16.73 3.91 14.24
N TYR A 10 16.49 5.20 13.98
CA TYR A 10 15.21 5.63 13.40
C TYR A 10 15.13 5.18 11.95
N ARG A 11 13.97 4.64 11.54
CA ARG A 11 13.65 4.29 10.17
C ARG A 11 12.15 4.33 9.94
N LEU A 12 11.74 4.51 8.70
CA LEU A 12 10.33 4.33 8.33
C LEU A 12 10.01 2.83 8.40
N ALA A 13 9.20 2.42 9.35
CA ALA A 13 8.86 1.01 9.57
C ALA A 13 7.64 0.58 8.74
N HIS A 14 6.53 1.29 8.88
CA HIS A 14 5.33 0.99 8.11
C HIS A 14 4.42 2.22 7.99
N THR A 15 3.51 2.13 7.04
CA THR A 15 2.37 3.03 6.88
C THR A 15 1.10 2.20 7.04
N MET A 16 0.16 2.65 7.86
CA MET A 16 -1.11 1.96 8.06
C MET A 16 -2.20 2.56 7.18
N ILE A 17 -2.95 1.69 6.55
CA ILE A 17 -4.19 2.03 5.85
C ILE A 17 -5.32 1.14 6.35
N ARG A 18 -6.52 1.70 6.42
CA ARG A 18 -7.72 0.93 6.74
C ARG A 18 -8.32 0.38 5.47
N VAL A 19 -8.74 -0.87 5.51
CA VAL A 19 -9.31 -1.58 4.37
C VAL A 19 -10.66 -2.16 4.76
N ARG A 20 -11.62 -2.06 3.85
CA ARG A 20 -12.98 -2.56 4.08
C ARG A 20 -13.04 -4.09 4.02
N ASP A 21 -12.29 -4.69 3.13
CA ASP A 21 -12.28 -6.13 2.87
C ASP A 21 -10.84 -6.63 2.77
N LEU A 22 -10.39 -7.38 3.78
CA LEU A 22 -9.01 -7.84 3.86
C LEU A 22 -8.66 -8.83 2.73
N GLU A 23 -9.60 -9.70 2.35
CA GLU A 23 -9.38 -10.65 1.26
C GLU A 23 -9.20 -9.94 -0.09
N ALA A 24 -10.03 -8.94 -0.37
CA ALA A 24 -9.89 -8.11 -1.56
C ALA A 24 -8.54 -7.39 -1.59
N SER A 25 -8.10 -6.88 -0.43
CA SER A 25 -6.80 -6.23 -0.31
C SER A 25 -5.64 -7.20 -0.50
N PHE A 26 -5.72 -8.42 0.01
CA PHE A 26 -4.72 -9.45 -0.23
C PHE A 26 -4.67 -9.87 -1.69
N ASN A 27 -5.82 -10.00 -2.35
CA ASN A 27 -5.85 -10.27 -3.79
C ASN A 27 -5.15 -9.18 -4.60
N PHE A 28 -5.35 -7.92 -4.23
CA PHE A 28 -4.71 -6.80 -4.92
C PHE A 28 -3.21 -6.70 -4.58
N TYR A 29 -2.86 -6.53 -3.32
CA TYR A 29 -1.48 -6.27 -2.92
C TYR A 29 -0.59 -7.51 -3.00
N CYS A 30 -1.10 -8.67 -2.64
CA CYS A 30 -0.27 -9.88 -2.56
C CYS A 30 -0.35 -10.70 -3.85
N LYS A 31 -1.54 -11.04 -4.32
CA LYS A 31 -1.69 -11.87 -5.51
C LYS A 31 -1.36 -11.10 -6.80
N THR A 32 -1.84 -9.86 -6.91
CA THR A 32 -1.65 -9.06 -8.13
C THR A 32 -0.33 -8.29 -8.11
N LEU A 33 0.01 -7.60 -7.03
CA LEU A 33 1.23 -6.81 -6.91
C LEU A 33 2.43 -7.58 -6.35
N GLY A 34 2.25 -8.82 -5.92
CA GLY A 34 3.35 -9.70 -5.52
C GLY A 34 3.92 -9.47 -4.12
N MET A 35 3.25 -8.72 -3.26
CA MET A 35 3.65 -8.61 -1.87
C MET A 35 3.44 -9.92 -1.12
N LYS A 36 4.15 -10.08 -0.02
CA LYS A 36 3.98 -11.21 0.90
C LYS A 36 3.26 -10.75 2.16
N ILE A 37 2.45 -11.64 2.74
CA ILE A 37 1.93 -11.44 4.08
C ILE A 37 3.06 -11.76 5.05
N LEU A 38 3.53 -10.75 5.77
CA LEU A 38 4.65 -10.87 6.71
C LEU A 38 4.16 -11.37 8.07
N ARG A 39 3.04 -10.87 8.52
CA ARG A 39 2.31 -11.36 9.71
C ARG A 39 0.86 -10.88 9.68
N LYS A 40 0.01 -11.61 10.37
CA LYS A 40 -1.41 -11.30 10.51
C LYS A 40 -1.84 -11.62 11.93
N THR A 41 -2.59 -10.72 12.56
CA THR A 41 -3.05 -10.89 13.94
C THR A 41 -4.50 -10.43 14.08
N ASP A 42 -5.32 -11.29 14.67
CA ASP A 42 -6.70 -10.95 15.04
C ASP A 42 -6.73 -10.41 16.47
N TYR A 43 -7.52 -9.38 16.68
CA TYR A 43 -7.76 -8.77 17.99
C TYR A 43 -9.25 -8.82 18.32
N PRO A 44 -9.74 -9.96 18.88
CA PRO A 44 -11.18 -10.14 19.12
C PRO A 44 -11.78 -9.09 20.04
N ASP A 45 -11.06 -8.67 21.08
CA ASP A 45 -11.56 -7.67 22.03
C ASP A 45 -11.77 -6.30 21.37
N GLY A 46 -10.92 -5.97 20.39
CA GLY A 46 -11.03 -4.73 19.61
C GLY A 46 -11.83 -4.88 18.33
N ARG A 47 -12.19 -6.12 17.96
CA ARG A 47 -12.94 -6.47 16.74
C ARG A 47 -12.25 -5.93 15.47
N PHE A 48 -10.96 -6.20 15.35
CA PHE A 48 -10.19 -5.86 14.15
C PHE A 48 -9.08 -6.88 13.90
N THR A 49 -8.57 -6.85 12.67
CA THR A 49 -7.42 -7.64 12.23
C THR A 49 -6.38 -6.72 11.63
N ASN A 50 -5.12 -6.91 11.99
CA ASN A 50 -3.99 -6.27 11.33
C ASN A 50 -3.24 -7.28 10.47
N ALA A 51 -2.81 -6.84 9.30
CA ALA A 51 -1.92 -7.61 8.44
C ALA A 51 -0.79 -6.71 7.92
N PHE A 52 0.43 -7.15 8.09
CA PHE A 52 1.62 -6.48 7.55
C PHE A 52 2.02 -7.16 6.26
N ILE A 53 2.12 -6.40 5.18
CA ILE A 53 2.42 -6.89 3.83
C ILE A 53 3.56 -6.09 3.23
N GLY A 54 4.37 -6.71 2.38
CA GLY A 54 5.49 -6.03 1.75
C GLY A 54 6.32 -6.97 0.88
N TYR A 55 7.42 -6.44 0.34
CA TYR A 55 8.32 -7.18 -0.55
C TYR A 55 9.54 -7.76 0.16
N GLY A 56 9.85 -7.28 1.36
CA GLY A 56 11.00 -7.73 2.13
C GLY A 56 10.66 -7.99 3.59
N LEU A 57 11.66 -8.30 4.40
CA LEU A 57 11.48 -8.52 5.82
C LEU A 57 11.06 -7.24 6.53
N GLU A 58 10.10 -7.35 7.43
CA GLU A 58 9.59 -6.23 8.23
C GLU A 58 10.70 -5.50 9.02
N THR A 59 11.73 -6.23 9.41
CA THR A 59 12.87 -5.70 10.14
C THR A 59 13.86 -4.90 9.29
N GLU A 60 13.78 -5.02 7.97
CA GLU A 60 14.75 -4.45 7.04
C GLU A 60 14.14 -3.48 6.04
N SER A 61 12.86 -3.67 5.69
CA SER A 61 12.18 -2.91 4.65
C SER A 61 10.88 -2.31 5.18
N PRO A 62 10.50 -1.10 4.73
CA PRO A 62 9.17 -0.57 5.00
C PRO A 62 8.08 -1.48 4.46
N CYS A 63 6.98 -1.58 5.18
CA CYS A 63 5.83 -2.36 4.77
C CYS A 63 4.53 -1.58 4.94
N LEU A 64 3.44 -2.14 4.48
CA LEU A 64 2.09 -1.64 4.75
C LEU A 64 1.48 -2.44 5.90
N GLU A 65 0.80 -1.74 6.80
CA GLU A 65 -0.10 -2.32 7.78
C GLU A 65 -1.52 -2.13 7.30
N LEU A 66 -2.21 -3.22 7.01
CA LEU A 66 -3.63 -3.20 6.68
C LEU A 66 -4.43 -3.42 7.95
N THR A 67 -5.32 -2.50 8.27
CA THR A 67 -6.24 -2.65 9.40
C THR A 67 -7.65 -2.86 8.89
N HIS A 68 -8.24 -4.00 9.21
CA HIS A 68 -9.61 -4.32 8.91
C HIS A 68 -10.44 -4.32 10.18
N ASN A 69 -11.33 -3.35 10.32
CA ASN A 69 -12.33 -3.30 11.40
C ASN A 69 -13.52 -4.18 11.00
N TRP A 70 -13.82 -5.20 11.79
CA TRP A 70 -14.77 -6.26 11.43
C TRP A 70 -16.18 -5.75 11.15
N ASP A 71 -16.60 -4.69 11.83
CA ASP A 71 -17.95 -4.12 11.70
C ASP A 71 -18.04 -3.03 10.61
N GLN A 72 -16.92 -2.65 10.00
CA GLN A 72 -16.88 -1.65 8.94
C GLN A 72 -17.31 -2.28 7.61
N LYS A 73 -18.48 -1.88 7.11
CA LYS A 73 -19.03 -2.36 5.84
C LYS A 73 -18.97 -1.31 4.73
N GLU A 74 -19.01 -0.04 5.13
CA GLU A 74 -18.99 1.08 4.18
C GLU A 74 -17.57 1.48 3.80
N ASN A 75 -17.43 2.16 2.67
CA ASN A 75 -16.15 2.74 2.27
C ASN A 75 -15.67 3.74 3.31
N TYR A 76 -14.36 3.78 3.52
CA TYR A 76 -13.74 4.82 4.33
C TYR A 76 -13.72 6.14 3.56
N ASP A 77 -13.94 7.24 4.27
CA ASP A 77 -13.72 8.58 3.75
C ASP A 77 -12.22 8.90 3.82
N LYS A 78 -11.60 9.10 2.68
CA LYS A 78 -10.19 9.45 2.57
C LYS A 78 -9.95 10.96 2.68
N GLY A 79 -11.00 11.76 2.59
CA GLY A 79 -10.89 13.21 2.56
C GLY A 79 -10.01 13.67 1.41
N ASN A 80 -9.34 14.80 1.59
CA ASN A 80 -8.40 15.36 0.62
C ASN A 80 -6.96 15.37 1.11
N GLY A 81 -6.69 14.73 2.24
CA GLY A 81 -5.34 14.64 2.82
C GLY A 81 -4.57 13.38 2.41
N TRP A 82 -5.26 12.37 1.90
CA TRP A 82 -4.63 11.16 1.42
C TRP A 82 -4.02 11.38 0.03
N GLY A 83 -2.84 10.86 -0.17
CA GLY A 83 -2.19 10.83 -1.48
C GLY A 83 -2.15 9.41 -2.05
N HIS A 84 -1.00 8.79 -2.00
CA HIS A 84 -0.79 7.47 -2.58
C HIS A 84 0.34 6.72 -1.87
N VAL A 85 0.39 5.42 -2.12
CA VAL A 85 1.58 4.58 -1.86
C VAL A 85 2.30 4.40 -3.19
N CYS A 86 3.60 4.63 -3.21
CA CYS A 86 4.40 4.44 -4.42
C CYS A 86 5.07 3.07 -4.41
N ILE A 87 4.88 2.32 -5.48
CA ILE A 87 5.56 1.05 -5.73
C ILE A 87 6.48 1.23 -6.93
N GLU A 88 7.77 1.00 -6.73
CA GLU A 88 8.74 1.08 -7.80
C GLU A 88 8.78 -0.23 -8.59
N THR A 89 8.88 -0.12 -9.90
CA THR A 89 9.04 -1.24 -10.82
C THR A 89 10.09 -0.91 -11.87
N ARG A 90 10.69 -1.93 -12.46
CA ARG A 90 11.72 -1.75 -13.49
C ARG A 90 11.17 -1.20 -14.80
N ASP A 91 9.93 -1.53 -15.13
CA ASP A 91 9.27 -1.12 -16.37
C ASP A 91 7.80 -0.82 -16.09
N VAL A 92 7.46 0.46 -16.00
CA VAL A 92 6.11 0.93 -15.69
C VAL A 92 5.13 0.57 -16.82
N TYR A 93 5.56 0.63 -18.07
CA TYR A 93 4.71 0.28 -19.23
C TYR A 93 4.31 -1.19 -19.19
N LYS A 94 5.27 -2.07 -18.98
CA LYS A 94 5.03 -3.51 -18.85
C LYS A 94 4.16 -3.84 -17.64
N ALA A 95 4.44 -3.21 -16.50
CA ALA A 95 3.65 -3.39 -15.29
C ALA A 95 2.18 -3.02 -15.52
N CYS A 96 1.91 -1.88 -16.13
CA CYS A 96 0.54 -1.45 -16.42
C CYS A 96 -0.18 -2.37 -17.40
N GLU A 97 0.53 -2.88 -18.40
CA GLU A 97 -0.03 -3.87 -19.34
C GLU A 97 -0.45 -5.14 -18.59
N ASP A 98 0.43 -5.67 -17.74
CA ASP A 98 0.16 -6.90 -16.97
C ASP A 98 -1.00 -6.68 -15.97
N LEU A 99 -0.99 -5.55 -15.26
CA LEU A 99 -2.04 -5.20 -14.30
C LEU A 99 -3.40 -5.02 -14.98
N SER A 100 -3.43 -4.40 -16.16
CA SER A 100 -4.68 -4.24 -16.93
C SER A 100 -5.27 -5.59 -17.35
N LYS A 101 -4.44 -6.54 -17.73
CA LYS A 101 -4.87 -7.92 -18.05
C LYS A 101 -5.46 -8.63 -16.83
N LEU A 102 -5.04 -8.26 -15.62
CA LEU A 102 -5.56 -8.79 -14.36
C LEU A 102 -6.80 -8.01 -13.86
N GLY A 103 -7.29 -7.05 -14.62
CA GLY A 103 -8.47 -6.27 -14.27
C GLY A 103 -8.24 -5.07 -13.36
N VAL A 104 -6.99 -4.67 -13.14
CA VAL A 104 -6.68 -3.47 -12.37
C VAL A 104 -7.01 -2.22 -13.17
N LYS A 105 -7.71 -1.29 -12.54
CA LYS A 105 -8.08 -0.01 -13.14
C LYS A 105 -6.88 0.94 -13.12
N ILE A 106 -6.34 1.25 -14.30
CA ILE A 106 -5.29 2.25 -14.47
C ILE A 106 -5.95 3.62 -14.61
N THR A 107 -5.77 4.49 -13.63
CA THR A 107 -6.42 5.82 -13.61
C THR A 107 -5.58 6.88 -14.31
N ARG A 108 -4.27 6.67 -14.39
CA ARG A 108 -3.38 7.47 -15.21
C ARG A 108 -2.48 6.52 -15.99
N ALA A 109 -2.55 6.60 -17.32
CA ALA A 109 -1.73 5.77 -18.19
C ALA A 109 -0.23 6.02 -17.97
N PRO A 110 0.63 5.00 -18.18
CA PRO A 110 2.07 5.17 -18.00
C PRO A 110 2.64 6.18 -19.00
N GLY A 111 3.51 7.02 -18.51
CA GLY A 111 4.17 8.06 -19.29
C GLY A 111 5.03 8.95 -18.42
N PRO A 112 5.85 9.82 -19.04
CA PRO A 112 6.69 10.73 -18.29
C PRO A 112 5.86 11.71 -17.47
N MET A 113 6.40 12.13 -16.33
CA MET A 113 5.84 13.24 -15.56
C MET A 113 5.84 14.53 -16.41
N LYS A 114 4.82 15.37 -16.22
CA LYS A 114 4.65 16.63 -16.97
C LYS A 114 5.91 17.52 -16.97
N HIS A 115 6.62 17.54 -15.84
CA HIS A 115 7.82 18.38 -15.64
C HIS A 115 9.04 17.55 -15.25
N GLY A 116 9.14 16.31 -15.75
CA GLY A 116 10.23 15.41 -15.43
C GLY A 116 10.39 14.28 -16.44
N THR A 117 11.35 13.42 -16.19
CA THR A 117 11.70 12.28 -17.06
C THR A 117 11.25 10.93 -16.51
N ARG A 118 10.86 10.87 -15.23
CA ARG A 118 10.38 9.61 -14.62
C ARG A 118 9.05 9.21 -15.23
N VAL A 119 8.97 7.95 -15.61
CA VAL A 119 7.71 7.35 -16.06
C VAL A 119 6.90 6.95 -14.82
N ILE A 120 5.66 7.42 -14.77
CA ILE A 120 4.72 7.12 -13.69
C ILE A 120 3.39 6.64 -14.26
N ALA A 121 2.64 5.94 -13.44
CA ALA A 121 1.25 5.57 -13.68
C ALA A 121 0.50 5.57 -12.36
N PHE A 122 -0.81 5.58 -12.39
CA PHE A 122 -1.64 5.43 -11.19
C PHE A 122 -2.68 4.35 -11.42
N CYS A 123 -2.95 3.61 -10.37
CA CYS A 123 -4.07 2.68 -10.30
C CYS A 123 -4.76 2.82 -8.94
N GLU A 124 -5.91 2.23 -8.80
CA GLU A 124 -6.65 2.19 -7.54
C GLU A 124 -6.59 0.80 -6.93
N ASP A 125 -6.51 0.75 -5.60
CA ASP A 125 -6.71 -0.47 -4.84
C ASP A 125 -8.23 -0.73 -4.62
N PRO A 126 -8.64 -1.83 -3.95
CA PRO A 126 -10.06 -2.12 -3.72
C PRO A 126 -10.81 -1.07 -2.90
N ASP A 127 -10.11 -0.23 -2.17
CA ASP A 127 -10.72 0.85 -1.37
C ASP A 127 -10.72 2.21 -2.10
N GLY A 128 -10.21 2.26 -3.34
CA GLY A 128 -10.17 3.48 -4.14
C GLY A 128 -9.03 4.43 -3.84
#